data_d30d1eb6d9385c4096eaefab69f90f0f
#
_entry.id   d30d1eb6d9385c4096eaefab69f90f0f
#
_cell.length_a   1.000
_cell.length_b   1.000
_cell.length_c   1.000
_cell.angle_alpha   90.00
_cell.angle_beta   90.00
_cell.angle_gamma   90.00
#
_symmetry.space_group_name_H-M   'P 1'
#
loop_
_entity.id
_entity.type
_entity.pdbx_description
1 polymer ?
#
loop_
_entity_poly.entity_id
_entity_poly.type
_entity_poly.pdbx_seq_one_letter_code
_entity_poly.pdbx_strand_id
1 'polypeptide(L)'
;MKINFLMILKFRNLIFVLVFLFLHDSVFYAQSYKPTIENLKAREWFENAKFGMFIHWGVYSILGDGEWVMNNQNISISEYEKLPSFFNPIDFDAKQWVSLAKSAGMNYITITSRHHDGFSMFESKATDYDIVDSTPYKKDVLKLLAEECHKQGIKLFFYYSLLDWNRDDYFPRGRTGKGIEGRKEGKWENYIAFMKFQLRELLTNYGPIGGIWFDGHWDQKAWDGKSFSGKSLVDWHYDEIYGMIHELQPQALIGNNHHLGVIDGEDFQMFEKDLPGKNTTGWGTPADQIGKLPLEVCETINGSWGFNLQDRKHKSKEKLIQYLVNAAGYGSNFLLNVGPMPNGKIQENHQKSLKEIGSWLKKYGETIYGTKKGPISPNNRFVSTQKGSKVFIHLFDDKTKFLHIEDFPFQIKNIVGFENKKVLGFKKSRYGLTIDLSKLKMNKIDNIIQINLKNNKTANNLKKITNGYLNQNKRNIVESIATVDVDEAIKTPITNTIEVLQGRVSGVNVVGSGLPGSSPVITVRGYGTTNNNNPLYVIDGVQTEDPNSLRNINPKDIEKISVLKGTSATIYGSRGANGVIVVKTK
;
A
#
# COMPACT_ATOMS: atom_id res chain seq x y z
N MET A 1 61.03 17.68 -48.52
CA MET A 1 59.63 17.21 -48.27
C MET A 1 59.19 17.73 -46.91
N LYS A 2 58.59 18.95 -46.86
CA LYS A 2 58.10 19.55 -45.63
C LYS A 2 56.59 19.19 -45.48
N ILE A 3 56.31 18.16 -44.71
CA ILE A 3 54.96 17.82 -44.38
C ILE A 3 54.48 18.82 -43.32
N ASN A 4 53.38 19.51 -43.61
CA ASN A 4 52.84 20.62 -42.88
C ASN A 4 52.43 20.23 -41.45
N PHE A 5 53.19 20.64 -40.46
CA PHE A 5 52.95 20.49 -39.03
C PHE A 5 51.56 21.08 -38.59
N LEU A 6 51.06 22.04 -39.37
CA LEU A 6 49.72 22.65 -39.15
C LEU A 6 48.57 21.68 -39.47
N MET A 7 48.76 20.69 -40.32
CA MET A 7 47.72 19.73 -40.69
C MET A 7 47.51 18.67 -39.60
N ILE A 8 48.61 18.29 -38.93
CA ILE A 8 48.58 17.33 -37.80
C ILE A 8 47.90 17.96 -36.55
N LEU A 9 48.10 19.25 -36.28
CA LEU A 9 47.43 19.96 -35.18
C LEU A 9 45.91 20.12 -35.42
N LYS A 10 45.50 20.39 -36.66
CA LYS A 10 44.05 20.47 -36.99
C LYS A 10 43.36 19.11 -36.88
N PHE A 11 43.99 18.03 -37.28
CA PHE A 11 43.45 16.67 -37.13
C PHE A 11 43.39 16.23 -35.66
N ARG A 12 44.38 16.57 -34.83
CA ARG A 12 44.40 16.27 -33.39
C ARG A 12 43.33 17.04 -32.64
N ASN A 13 43.04 18.30 -32.98
CA ASN A 13 41.97 19.08 -32.40
C ASN A 13 40.58 18.62 -32.86
N LEU A 14 40.46 18.13 -34.11
CA LEU A 14 39.22 17.55 -34.62
C LEU A 14 38.87 16.21 -33.93
N ILE A 15 39.86 15.38 -33.63
CA ILE A 15 39.71 14.13 -32.87
C ILE A 15 39.36 14.44 -31.42
N PHE A 16 39.93 15.47 -30.79
CA PHE A 16 39.58 15.91 -29.44
C PHE A 16 38.15 16.45 -29.35
N VAL A 17 37.69 17.20 -30.35
CA VAL A 17 36.30 17.69 -30.42
C VAL A 17 35.33 16.56 -30.69
N LEU A 18 35.65 15.56 -31.52
CA LEU A 18 34.84 14.38 -31.75
C LEU A 18 34.79 13.46 -30.52
N VAL A 19 35.89 13.29 -29.78
CA VAL A 19 35.89 12.52 -28.51
C VAL A 19 35.12 13.27 -27.41
N PHE A 20 35.16 14.62 -27.38
CA PHE A 20 34.36 15.41 -26.45
C PHE A 20 32.86 15.45 -26.81
N LEU A 21 32.51 15.26 -28.09
CA LEU A 21 31.11 15.11 -28.53
C LEU A 21 30.51 13.72 -28.28
N PHE A 22 31.36 12.70 -28.06
CA PHE A 22 30.94 11.36 -27.63
C PHE A 22 30.97 11.14 -26.11
N LEU A 23 31.52 12.12 -25.34
CA LEU A 23 31.43 12.20 -23.90
C LEU A 23 30.30 13.14 -23.47
N HIS A 24 29.26 13.32 -24.29
CA HIS A 24 27.98 13.76 -23.77
C HIS A 24 27.51 12.63 -22.89
N ASP A 25 27.60 12.87 -21.60
CA ASP A 25 26.90 12.12 -20.57
C ASP A 25 25.53 11.79 -21.11
N SER A 26 25.32 10.56 -21.51
CA SER A 26 23.99 9.99 -21.53
C SER A 26 23.56 10.07 -20.08
N VAL A 27 22.94 11.17 -19.67
CA VAL A 27 22.07 11.19 -18.53
C VAL A 27 21.01 10.17 -18.90
N PHE A 28 21.27 8.91 -18.55
CA PHE A 28 20.26 7.90 -18.49
C PHE A 28 19.26 8.45 -17.47
N TYR A 29 18.25 9.19 -17.95
CA TYR A 29 17.00 9.28 -17.23
C TYR A 29 16.60 7.82 -17.05
N ALA A 30 16.69 7.33 -15.84
CA ALA A 30 16.15 6.03 -15.49
C ALA A 30 14.71 6.03 -16.01
N GLN A 31 14.46 5.25 -17.06
CA GLN A 31 13.14 5.22 -17.67
C GLN A 31 12.23 4.61 -16.62
N SER A 32 11.23 5.37 -16.16
CA SER A 32 10.32 4.87 -15.13
C SER A 32 9.75 3.52 -15.56
N TYR A 33 9.68 2.58 -14.62
CA TYR A 33 9.23 1.22 -14.89
C TYR A 33 7.86 1.20 -15.57
N LYS A 34 7.79 0.47 -16.68
CA LYS A 34 6.52 0.22 -17.39
C LYS A 34 6.14 -1.24 -17.23
N PRO A 35 5.06 -1.55 -16.47
CA PRO A 35 4.63 -2.91 -16.26
C PRO A 35 4.23 -3.60 -17.57
N THR A 36 4.60 -4.86 -17.74
CA THR A 36 4.20 -5.71 -18.87
C THR A 36 2.71 -6.06 -18.77
N ILE A 37 2.15 -6.66 -19.84
CA ILE A 37 0.77 -7.15 -19.83
C ILE A 37 0.59 -8.26 -18.80
N GLU A 38 1.59 -9.13 -18.63
CA GLU A 38 1.60 -10.20 -17.64
C GLU A 38 1.59 -9.63 -16.22
N ASN A 39 2.39 -8.60 -15.95
CA ASN A 39 2.41 -7.91 -14.67
C ASN A 39 1.07 -7.23 -14.37
N LEU A 40 0.48 -6.51 -15.34
CA LEU A 40 -0.82 -5.87 -15.17
C LEU A 40 -1.93 -6.88 -14.86
N LYS A 41 -1.94 -8.05 -15.52
CA LYS A 41 -2.86 -9.15 -15.20
C LYS A 41 -2.62 -9.71 -13.79
N ALA A 42 -1.36 -9.82 -13.37
CA ALA A 42 -1.01 -10.26 -12.03
C ALA A 42 -1.48 -9.26 -10.96
N ARG A 43 -1.29 -7.94 -11.18
CA ARG A 43 -1.83 -6.87 -10.30
C ARG A 43 -3.35 -6.94 -10.19
N GLU A 44 -4.06 -7.12 -11.32
CA GLU A 44 -5.53 -7.27 -11.32
C GLU A 44 -5.96 -8.52 -10.55
N TRP A 45 -5.28 -9.65 -10.76
CA TRP A 45 -5.52 -10.87 -10.01
C TRP A 45 -5.30 -10.63 -8.50
N PHE A 46 -4.21 -9.99 -8.12
CA PHE A 46 -3.86 -9.71 -6.73
C PHE A 46 -4.90 -8.79 -6.07
N GLU A 47 -5.31 -7.70 -6.74
CA GLU A 47 -6.38 -6.81 -6.25
C GLU A 47 -7.69 -7.56 -5.96
N ASN A 48 -7.97 -8.63 -6.71
CA ASN A 48 -9.18 -9.44 -6.58
C ASN A 48 -9.04 -10.60 -5.57
N ALA A 49 -7.82 -11.01 -5.22
CA ALA A 49 -7.51 -12.16 -4.36
C ALA A 49 -7.99 -11.99 -2.92
N LYS A 50 -7.94 -10.81 -2.37
CA LYS A 50 -8.45 -10.31 -1.09
C LYS A 50 -7.92 -10.97 0.17
N PHE A 51 -7.54 -12.25 0.18
CA PHE A 51 -7.13 -12.95 1.38
C PHE A 51 -5.96 -13.91 1.12
N GLY A 52 -4.91 -13.79 1.94
CA GLY A 52 -3.71 -14.61 1.91
C GLY A 52 -3.25 -15.06 3.28
N MET A 53 -2.39 -16.10 3.33
CA MET A 53 -1.74 -16.59 4.54
C MET A 53 -0.30 -16.10 4.57
N PHE A 54 0.09 -15.42 5.64
CA PHE A 54 1.48 -15.13 5.94
C PHE A 54 2.06 -16.22 6.82
N ILE A 55 3.29 -16.62 6.60
CA ILE A 55 3.97 -17.62 7.41
C ILE A 55 5.33 -17.09 7.84
N HIS A 56 5.47 -16.80 9.13
CA HIS A 56 6.77 -16.50 9.74
C HIS A 56 7.33 -17.74 10.40
N TRP A 57 8.34 -18.33 9.76
CA TRP A 57 8.93 -19.58 10.25
C TRP A 57 10.43 -19.65 9.93
N GLY A 58 11.21 -20.06 10.91
CA GLY A 58 12.66 -20.16 10.84
C GLY A 58 13.23 -20.78 12.11
N VAL A 59 14.56 -20.81 12.22
CA VAL A 59 15.27 -21.37 13.40
C VAL A 59 14.93 -20.65 14.70
N TYR A 60 14.52 -19.39 14.65
CA TYR A 60 14.03 -18.62 15.81
C TYR A 60 12.83 -19.30 16.50
N SER A 61 12.06 -20.11 15.79
CA SER A 61 10.93 -20.83 16.38
C SER A 61 11.35 -21.83 17.48
N ILE A 62 12.60 -22.30 17.47
CA ILE A 62 13.15 -23.19 18.50
C ILE A 62 13.12 -22.53 19.87
N LEU A 63 13.45 -21.24 19.93
CA LEU A 63 13.50 -20.47 21.17
C LEU A 63 12.11 -20.12 21.70
N GLY A 64 11.08 -20.18 20.85
CA GLY A 64 9.70 -19.91 21.24
C GLY A 64 9.42 -18.52 21.79
N ASP A 65 10.18 -17.52 21.33
CA ASP A 65 10.08 -16.12 21.77
C ASP A 65 9.94 -15.14 20.59
N GLY A 66 9.37 -15.61 19.50
CA GLY A 66 9.12 -14.82 18.31
C GLY A 66 10.35 -14.67 17.39
N GLU A 67 10.13 -14.02 16.27
CA GLU A 67 11.12 -13.87 15.18
C GLU A 67 12.22 -12.85 15.46
N TRP A 68 12.03 -11.99 16.45
CA TRP A 68 12.99 -10.97 16.86
C TRP A 68 13.90 -11.40 18.02
N VAL A 69 13.83 -12.65 18.47
CA VAL A 69 14.51 -13.15 19.66
C VAL A 69 16.03 -12.91 19.65
N MET A 70 16.68 -13.07 18.49
CA MET A 70 18.11 -12.82 18.33
C MET A 70 18.49 -11.38 18.71
N ASN A 71 17.73 -10.40 18.19
CA ASN A 71 17.92 -8.98 18.48
C ASN A 71 17.51 -8.63 19.92
N ASN A 72 16.34 -9.10 20.38
CA ASN A 72 15.77 -8.69 21.66
C ASN A 72 16.59 -9.19 22.85
N GLN A 73 17.21 -10.36 22.71
CA GLN A 73 18.06 -10.97 23.73
C GLN A 73 19.55 -10.75 23.47
N ASN A 74 19.94 -10.04 22.39
CA ASN A 74 21.34 -9.81 21.99
C ASN A 74 22.14 -11.11 21.91
N ILE A 75 21.56 -12.17 21.31
CA ILE A 75 22.21 -13.47 21.19
C ILE A 75 23.39 -13.34 20.21
N SER A 76 24.59 -13.73 20.63
CA SER A 76 25.78 -13.66 19.77
C SER A 76 25.67 -14.54 18.54
N ILE A 77 26.41 -14.19 17.47
CA ILE A 77 26.46 -15.00 16.24
C ILE A 77 26.83 -16.44 16.58
N SER A 78 27.90 -16.66 17.35
CA SER A 78 28.41 -17.99 17.69
C SER A 78 27.44 -18.84 18.49
N GLU A 79 26.48 -18.23 19.18
CA GLU A 79 25.42 -18.95 19.90
C GLU A 79 24.22 -19.20 18.99
N TYR A 80 23.82 -18.20 18.22
CA TYR A 80 22.64 -18.31 17.35
C TYR A 80 22.86 -19.33 16.21
N GLU A 81 24.06 -19.38 15.63
CA GLU A 81 24.44 -20.34 14.58
C GLU A 81 24.45 -21.80 15.04
N LYS A 82 24.28 -22.08 16.32
CA LYS A 82 24.07 -23.44 16.83
C LYS A 82 22.62 -23.91 16.64
N LEU A 83 21.65 -22.99 16.55
CA LEU A 83 20.23 -23.33 16.47
C LEU A 83 19.87 -24.23 15.26
N PRO A 84 20.42 -24.04 14.06
CA PRO A 84 20.12 -24.93 12.94
C PRO A 84 20.32 -26.40 13.24
N SER A 85 21.33 -26.78 14.05
CA SER A 85 21.59 -28.17 14.41
C SER A 85 20.44 -28.80 15.22
N PHE A 86 19.58 -28.01 15.83
CA PHE A 86 18.39 -28.45 16.57
C PHE A 86 17.10 -28.29 15.75
N PHE A 87 17.16 -27.69 14.56
CA PHE A 87 15.99 -27.45 13.73
C PHE A 87 15.70 -28.66 12.84
N ASN A 88 14.78 -29.50 13.29
CA ASN A 88 14.38 -30.69 12.55
C ASN A 88 12.85 -30.79 12.43
N PRO A 89 12.23 -30.10 11.49
CA PRO A 89 10.78 -30.00 11.36
C PRO A 89 10.17 -31.27 10.71
N ILE A 90 10.27 -32.40 11.37
CA ILE A 90 9.82 -33.69 10.85
C ILE A 90 8.30 -33.78 10.63
N ASP A 91 7.54 -32.91 11.28
CA ASP A 91 6.07 -32.84 11.15
C ASP A 91 5.62 -31.82 10.10
N PHE A 92 6.55 -31.21 9.35
CA PHE A 92 6.19 -30.31 8.25
C PHE A 92 5.51 -31.09 7.13
N ASP A 93 4.32 -30.60 6.75
CA ASP A 93 3.52 -31.13 5.66
C ASP A 93 3.00 -29.99 4.78
N ALA A 94 3.65 -29.78 3.62
CA ALA A 94 3.30 -28.75 2.66
C ALA A 94 1.85 -28.88 2.17
N LYS A 95 1.38 -30.12 1.93
CA LYS A 95 0.00 -30.40 1.51
C LYS A 95 -1.00 -29.94 2.57
N GLN A 96 -0.72 -30.22 3.85
CA GLN A 96 -1.58 -29.80 4.95
C GLN A 96 -1.63 -28.28 5.06
N TRP A 97 -0.49 -27.58 4.93
CA TRP A 97 -0.43 -26.12 5.00
C TRP A 97 -1.21 -25.46 3.86
N VAL A 98 -1.00 -25.90 2.61
CA VAL A 98 -1.70 -25.36 1.45
C VAL A 98 -3.20 -25.68 1.50
N SER A 99 -3.57 -26.89 1.92
CA SER A 99 -4.97 -27.28 2.10
C SER A 99 -5.66 -26.47 3.19
N LEU A 100 -4.95 -26.13 4.28
CA LEU A 100 -5.44 -25.27 5.34
C LEU A 100 -5.71 -23.85 4.81
N ALA A 101 -4.76 -23.25 4.09
CA ALA A 101 -4.93 -21.94 3.46
C ALA A 101 -6.15 -21.94 2.52
N LYS A 102 -6.26 -22.95 1.66
CA LYS A 102 -7.40 -23.10 0.74
C LYS A 102 -8.73 -23.25 1.46
N SER A 103 -8.77 -24.05 2.55
CA SER A 103 -9.97 -24.23 3.37
C SER A 103 -10.38 -22.95 4.10
N ALA A 104 -9.43 -22.09 4.43
CA ALA A 104 -9.66 -20.76 5.00
C ALA A 104 -10.18 -19.74 3.96
N GLY A 105 -10.19 -20.08 2.67
CA GLY A 105 -10.57 -19.19 1.58
C GLY A 105 -9.42 -18.30 1.08
N MET A 106 -8.18 -18.62 1.39
CA MET A 106 -7.01 -17.87 0.95
C MET A 106 -6.63 -18.23 -0.49
N ASN A 107 -6.16 -17.25 -1.25
CA ASN A 107 -5.78 -17.38 -2.65
C ASN A 107 -4.27 -17.37 -2.87
N TYR A 108 -3.50 -16.98 -1.86
CA TYR A 108 -2.05 -16.94 -1.89
C TYR A 108 -1.45 -17.19 -0.51
N ILE A 109 -0.18 -17.56 -0.51
CA ILE A 109 0.66 -17.73 0.67
C ILE A 109 1.90 -16.86 0.49
N THR A 110 2.28 -16.13 1.53
CA THR A 110 3.58 -15.45 1.65
C THR A 110 4.35 -16.14 2.77
N ILE A 111 5.58 -16.61 2.52
CA ILE A 111 6.42 -17.28 3.52
C ILE A 111 7.78 -16.62 3.62
N THR A 112 8.31 -16.51 4.84
CA THR A 112 9.69 -16.07 5.06
C THR A 112 10.67 -17.04 4.41
N SER A 113 11.26 -16.64 3.27
CA SER A 113 12.38 -17.39 2.66
C SER A 113 13.66 -17.18 3.47
N ARG A 114 13.80 -15.99 4.04
CA ARG A 114 14.87 -15.57 4.93
C ARG A 114 14.36 -14.38 5.76
N HIS A 115 14.52 -14.46 7.09
CA HIS A 115 14.15 -13.39 8.01
C HIS A 115 15.39 -12.59 8.45
N HIS A 116 15.25 -11.67 9.39
CA HIS A 116 16.30 -10.75 9.87
C HIS A 116 17.50 -11.47 10.50
N ASP A 117 17.32 -12.69 11.00
CA ASP A 117 18.39 -13.53 11.55
C ASP A 117 19.35 -14.11 10.49
N GLY A 118 19.06 -13.87 9.22
CA GLY A 118 19.91 -14.28 8.10
C GLY A 118 19.82 -15.75 7.70
N PHE A 119 19.03 -16.57 8.42
CA PHE A 119 18.87 -17.99 8.10
C PHE A 119 17.96 -18.20 6.89
N SER A 120 18.44 -18.98 5.89
CA SER A 120 17.69 -19.26 4.66
C SER A 120 16.86 -20.54 4.82
N MET A 121 15.54 -20.45 4.61
CA MET A 121 14.61 -21.59 4.67
C MET A 121 14.54 -22.39 3.37
N PHE A 122 15.55 -22.23 2.49
CA PHE A 122 15.69 -22.88 1.18
C PHE A 122 17.15 -23.22 0.90
N GLU A 123 17.40 -24.15 0.01
CA GLU A 123 18.74 -24.50 -0.45
C GLU A 123 19.35 -23.34 -1.24
N SER A 124 20.41 -22.71 -0.72
CA SER A 124 21.07 -21.56 -1.35
C SER A 124 22.55 -21.84 -1.59
N LYS A 125 23.00 -21.66 -2.83
CA LYS A 125 24.43 -21.77 -3.17
C LYS A 125 25.24 -20.53 -2.76
N ALA A 126 24.58 -19.50 -2.21
CA ALA A 126 25.22 -18.30 -1.69
C ALA A 126 25.73 -18.46 -0.25
N THR A 127 25.27 -19.47 0.49
CA THR A 127 25.62 -19.66 1.89
C THR A 127 25.28 -21.08 2.34
N ASP A 128 26.08 -21.62 3.25
CA ASP A 128 25.78 -22.88 3.94
C ASP A 128 24.87 -22.66 5.18
N TYR A 129 24.54 -21.38 5.51
CA TYR A 129 23.63 -21.04 6.61
C TYR A 129 22.17 -21.12 6.14
N ASP A 130 21.77 -22.34 5.82
CA ASP A 130 20.45 -22.67 5.30
C ASP A 130 19.89 -24.00 5.85
N ILE A 131 18.61 -24.25 5.53
CA ILE A 131 17.88 -25.40 6.07
C ILE A 131 18.42 -26.75 5.56
N VAL A 132 19.04 -26.80 4.37
CA VAL A 132 19.55 -28.04 3.78
C VAL A 132 20.94 -28.34 4.33
N ASP A 133 21.83 -27.34 4.36
CA ASP A 133 23.21 -27.56 4.74
C ASP A 133 23.45 -27.57 6.24
N SER A 134 22.78 -26.68 6.99
CA SER A 134 23.01 -26.50 8.43
C SER A 134 22.08 -27.31 9.36
N THR A 135 21.01 -27.94 8.84
CA THR A 135 20.06 -28.64 9.71
C THR A 135 20.07 -30.17 9.51
N PRO A 136 19.62 -30.94 10.49
CA PRO A 136 19.43 -32.40 10.31
C PRO A 136 18.25 -32.75 9.38
N TYR A 137 17.37 -31.78 9.07
CA TYR A 137 16.20 -31.98 8.21
C TYR A 137 16.56 -32.25 6.75
N LYS A 138 17.60 -31.61 6.23
CA LYS A 138 18.18 -31.83 4.90
C LYS A 138 17.20 -31.75 3.72
N LYS A 139 16.12 -30.96 3.83
CA LYS A 139 15.13 -30.77 2.76
C LYS A 139 14.78 -29.29 2.60
N ASP A 140 14.65 -28.87 1.35
CA ASP A 140 14.20 -27.54 0.99
C ASP A 140 12.68 -27.41 1.19
N VAL A 141 12.26 -26.71 2.26
CA VAL A 141 10.84 -26.55 2.59
C VAL A 141 10.13 -25.66 1.61
N LEU A 142 10.83 -24.65 1.01
CA LEU A 142 10.21 -23.77 0.02
C LEU A 142 9.92 -24.52 -1.28
N LYS A 143 10.77 -25.45 -1.68
CA LYS A 143 10.55 -26.30 -2.84
C LYS A 143 9.32 -27.17 -2.67
N LEU A 144 9.22 -27.87 -1.52
CA LEU A 144 8.06 -28.69 -1.19
C LEU A 144 6.77 -27.85 -1.16
N LEU A 145 6.84 -26.63 -0.61
CA LEU A 145 5.69 -25.75 -0.53
C LEU A 145 5.30 -25.22 -1.91
N ALA A 146 6.27 -24.84 -2.76
CA ALA A 146 6.03 -24.34 -4.10
C ALA A 146 5.34 -25.40 -4.98
N GLU A 147 5.84 -26.65 -4.95
CA GLU A 147 5.25 -27.78 -5.67
C GLU A 147 3.78 -27.99 -5.28
N GLU A 148 3.48 -27.95 -3.97
CA GLU A 148 2.12 -28.16 -3.49
C GLU A 148 1.21 -26.93 -3.77
N CYS A 149 1.74 -25.72 -3.72
CA CYS A 149 1.03 -24.51 -4.11
C CYS A 149 0.61 -24.55 -5.59
N HIS A 150 1.53 -24.92 -6.49
CA HIS A 150 1.24 -25.11 -7.91
C HIS A 150 0.16 -26.16 -8.15
N LYS A 151 0.28 -27.30 -7.47
CA LYS A 151 -0.69 -28.41 -7.58
C LYS A 151 -2.09 -28.01 -7.11
N GLN A 152 -2.21 -27.22 -6.03
CA GLN A 152 -3.50 -26.82 -5.48
C GLN A 152 -4.03 -25.49 -6.03
N GLY A 153 -3.26 -24.77 -6.89
CA GLY A 153 -3.64 -23.51 -7.51
C GLY A 153 -3.60 -22.31 -6.55
N ILE A 154 -2.73 -22.36 -5.53
CA ILE A 154 -2.43 -21.24 -4.62
C ILE A 154 -1.18 -20.54 -5.12
N LYS A 155 -1.18 -19.19 -5.19
CA LYS A 155 0.04 -18.45 -5.55
C LYS A 155 0.96 -18.32 -4.34
N LEU A 156 2.27 -18.59 -4.55
CA LEU A 156 3.29 -18.47 -3.52
C LEU A 156 4.08 -17.19 -3.71
N PHE A 157 4.23 -16.42 -2.63
CA PHE A 157 5.10 -15.26 -2.52
C PHE A 157 6.22 -15.58 -1.53
N PHE A 158 7.43 -15.08 -1.81
CA PHE A 158 8.53 -15.17 -0.88
C PHE A 158 8.74 -13.83 -0.16
N TYR A 159 8.62 -13.84 1.17
CA TYR A 159 9.14 -12.75 1.97
C TYR A 159 10.67 -12.85 1.99
N TYR A 160 11.33 -11.73 1.76
CA TYR A 160 12.77 -11.63 1.81
C TYR A 160 13.21 -10.44 2.66
N SER A 161 13.98 -10.70 3.73
CA SER A 161 14.52 -9.65 4.56
C SER A 161 15.65 -8.90 3.86
N LEU A 162 15.51 -7.58 3.74
CA LEU A 162 16.56 -6.68 3.30
C LEU A 162 17.63 -6.48 4.39
N LEU A 163 17.24 -6.57 5.66
CA LEU A 163 18.16 -6.47 6.78
C LEU A 163 18.68 -7.84 7.19
N ASP A 164 19.90 -7.87 7.77
CA ASP A 164 20.59 -9.09 8.20
C ASP A 164 21.39 -8.86 9.48
N TRP A 165 21.01 -9.59 10.53
CA TRP A 165 21.75 -9.53 11.80
C TRP A 165 22.94 -10.48 11.86
N ASN A 166 23.04 -11.46 10.98
CA ASN A 166 24.10 -12.48 10.97
C ASN A 166 25.28 -12.03 10.10
N ARG A 167 25.02 -11.56 8.90
CA ARG A 167 26.05 -11.42 7.86
C ARG A 167 26.97 -10.20 8.08
N ASP A 168 28.29 -10.42 7.97
CA ASP A 168 29.30 -9.36 8.09
C ASP A 168 29.13 -8.26 7.06
N ASP A 169 28.82 -8.62 5.80
CA ASP A 169 28.65 -7.68 4.67
C ASP A 169 27.45 -6.74 4.80
N TYR A 170 26.47 -7.01 5.71
CA TYR A 170 25.45 -6.04 6.08
C TYR A 170 26.07 -4.92 6.92
N PHE A 171 26.86 -4.08 6.25
CA PHE A 171 27.63 -3.00 6.84
C PHE A 171 27.56 -1.75 5.92
N PRO A 172 27.25 -0.53 6.43
CA PRO A 172 27.13 -0.17 7.85
C PRO A 172 25.92 -0.83 8.54
N ARG A 173 26.05 -1.05 9.86
CA ARG A 173 24.97 -1.62 10.67
C ARG A 173 23.80 -0.65 10.75
N GLY A 174 22.57 -1.17 10.66
CA GLY A 174 21.34 -0.42 10.78
C GLY A 174 20.98 -0.05 12.22
N ARG A 175 19.70 0.24 12.44
CA ARG A 175 19.15 0.60 13.75
C ARG A 175 19.10 -0.58 14.73
N THR A 176 18.94 -1.79 14.22
CA THR A 176 18.71 -3.01 14.98
C THR A 176 19.94 -3.90 15.04
N GLY A 177 19.92 -4.90 15.90
CA GLY A 177 21.02 -5.86 16.05
C GLY A 177 22.31 -5.28 16.64
N LYS A 178 22.28 -4.08 17.22
CA LYS A 178 23.49 -3.40 17.72
C LYS A 178 24.18 -4.13 18.88
N GLY A 179 23.42 -4.86 19.69
CA GLY A 179 23.93 -5.67 20.81
C GLY A 179 24.37 -7.08 20.42
N ILE A 180 24.23 -7.48 19.16
CA ILE A 180 24.62 -8.81 18.72
C ILE A 180 26.14 -8.84 18.50
N GLU A 181 26.82 -9.64 19.30
CA GLU A 181 28.28 -9.81 19.23
C GLU A 181 28.71 -10.79 18.15
N GLY A 182 29.98 -10.70 17.70
CA GLY A 182 30.60 -11.64 16.77
C GLY A 182 30.59 -11.20 15.30
N ARG A 183 29.89 -10.10 14.95
CA ARG A 183 29.89 -9.54 13.59
C ARG A 183 31.15 -8.72 13.29
N LYS A 184 31.71 -8.90 12.09
CA LYS A 184 32.83 -8.13 11.58
C LYS A 184 32.35 -7.01 10.65
N GLU A 185 33.24 -6.13 10.27
CA GLU A 185 32.99 -5.17 9.20
C GLU A 185 33.12 -5.85 7.85
N GLY A 186 32.15 -5.66 6.98
CA GLY A 186 32.12 -6.19 5.62
C GLY A 186 31.94 -5.08 4.60
N LYS A 187 31.44 -5.43 3.41
CA LYS A 187 31.25 -4.50 2.29
C LYS A 187 29.82 -4.56 1.80
N TRP A 188 29.17 -3.40 1.72
CA TRP A 188 27.78 -3.30 1.28
C TRP A 188 27.54 -3.92 -0.10
N GLU A 189 28.44 -3.70 -1.05
CA GLU A 189 28.31 -4.25 -2.40
C GLU A 189 28.33 -5.78 -2.43
N ASN A 190 29.05 -6.43 -1.51
CA ASN A 190 29.02 -7.88 -1.35
C ASN A 190 27.65 -8.34 -0.83
N TYR A 191 27.04 -7.55 0.07
CA TYR A 191 25.69 -7.83 0.56
C TYR A 191 24.65 -7.72 -0.56
N ILE A 192 24.73 -6.67 -1.37
CA ILE A 192 23.84 -6.50 -2.54
C ILE A 192 24.03 -7.67 -3.53
N ALA A 193 25.27 -8.05 -3.82
CA ALA A 193 25.56 -9.18 -4.70
C ALA A 193 25.00 -10.51 -4.15
N PHE A 194 25.16 -10.76 -2.84
CA PHE A 194 24.58 -11.91 -2.14
C PHE A 194 23.04 -11.92 -2.24
N MET A 195 22.40 -10.81 -1.95
CA MET A 195 20.95 -10.66 -2.03
C MET A 195 20.43 -10.92 -3.46
N LYS A 196 21.07 -10.32 -4.46
CA LYS A 196 20.75 -10.54 -5.89
C LYS A 196 20.91 -12.01 -6.29
N PHE A 197 21.93 -12.70 -5.78
CA PHE A 197 22.14 -14.12 -6.05
C PHE A 197 20.99 -14.96 -5.46
N GLN A 198 20.65 -14.78 -4.18
CA GLN A 198 19.55 -15.51 -3.52
C GLN A 198 18.19 -15.21 -4.17
N LEU A 199 17.92 -13.96 -4.53
CA LEU A 199 16.69 -13.61 -5.24
C LEU A 199 16.61 -14.31 -6.61
N ARG A 200 17.73 -14.42 -7.32
CA ARG A 200 17.78 -15.17 -8.58
C ARG A 200 17.47 -16.65 -8.36
N GLU A 201 18.00 -17.28 -7.31
CA GLU A 201 17.65 -18.65 -6.94
C GLU A 201 16.14 -18.81 -6.68
N LEU A 202 15.54 -17.90 -5.88
CA LEU A 202 14.11 -17.91 -5.60
C LEU A 202 13.24 -17.74 -6.85
N LEU A 203 13.72 -16.98 -7.84
CA LEU A 203 13.01 -16.72 -9.09
C LEU A 203 13.20 -17.80 -10.15
N THR A 204 14.22 -18.67 -10.03
CA THR A 204 14.53 -19.66 -11.09
C THR A 204 14.31 -21.11 -10.68
N ASN A 205 14.34 -21.42 -9.36
CA ASN A 205 14.35 -22.82 -8.89
C ASN A 205 12.97 -23.30 -8.40
N TYR A 206 11.97 -22.43 -8.25
CA TYR A 206 10.69 -22.72 -7.60
C TYR A 206 9.49 -22.63 -8.55
N GLY A 207 9.74 -22.54 -9.87
CA GLY A 207 8.69 -22.34 -10.88
C GLY A 207 8.07 -20.93 -10.83
N PRO A 208 6.89 -20.73 -11.42
CA PRO A 208 6.24 -19.42 -11.43
C PRO A 208 5.77 -19.04 -10.02
N ILE A 209 6.33 -17.94 -9.47
CA ILE A 209 5.92 -17.41 -8.16
C ILE A 209 4.94 -16.24 -8.31
N GLY A 210 4.20 -15.93 -7.23
CA GLY A 210 3.32 -14.78 -7.14
C GLY A 210 4.06 -13.46 -7.02
N GLY A 211 5.20 -13.45 -6.31
CA GLY A 211 6.00 -12.26 -6.13
C GLY A 211 6.99 -12.33 -4.96
N ILE A 212 7.65 -11.21 -4.73
CA ILE A 212 8.59 -10.99 -3.62
C ILE A 212 8.02 -9.93 -2.69
N TRP A 213 8.04 -10.22 -1.41
CA TRP A 213 7.62 -9.38 -0.29
C TRP A 213 8.86 -8.94 0.48
N PHE A 214 9.35 -7.73 0.25
CA PHE A 214 10.53 -7.19 0.93
C PHE A 214 10.18 -6.55 2.27
N ASP A 215 11.13 -6.65 3.22
CA ASP A 215 11.05 -5.99 4.51
C ASP A 215 12.44 -5.60 5.02
N GLY A 216 12.51 -4.60 5.92
CA GLY A 216 13.75 -4.22 6.58
C GLY A 216 14.43 -2.97 6.02
N HIS A 217 13.90 -2.33 4.97
CA HIS A 217 14.40 -1.04 4.46
C HIS A 217 14.53 0.00 5.60
N TRP A 218 13.56 0.02 6.49
CA TRP A 218 13.48 0.94 7.63
C TRP A 218 14.66 0.83 8.60
N ASP A 219 15.44 -0.26 8.58
CA ASP A 219 16.61 -0.45 9.44
C ASP A 219 17.75 0.50 9.05
N GLN A 220 17.89 0.83 7.77
CA GLN A 220 18.91 1.72 7.21
C GLN A 220 18.45 3.18 7.06
N LYS A 221 17.35 3.58 7.69
CA LYS A 221 16.91 4.99 7.66
C LYS A 221 17.80 5.90 8.51
N ALA A 222 18.18 7.04 7.91
CA ALA A 222 18.94 8.06 8.60
C ALA A 222 18.14 8.72 9.73
N TRP A 223 18.78 8.97 10.86
CA TRP A 223 18.24 9.76 11.97
C TRP A 223 18.54 11.25 11.74
N ASP A 224 17.52 12.11 11.72
CA ASP A 224 17.66 13.56 11.50
C ASP A 224 17.73 14.39 12.81
N GLY A 225 17.84 13.72 13.96
CA GLY A 225 17.82 14.33 15.30
C GLY A 225 16.43 14.38 15.95
N LYS A 226 15.35 14.12 15.22
CA LYS A 226 13.97 14.10 15.71
C LYS A 226 13.22 12.83 15.32
N SER A 227 13.47 12.34 14.12
CA SER A 227 12.80 11.17 13.56
C SER A 227 13.72 10.42 12.60
N PHE A 228 13.36 9.20 12.24
CA PHE A 228 13.99 8.51 11.12
C PHE A 228 13.45 9.09 9.81
N SER A 229 14.34 9.73 9.03
CA SER A 229 14.00 10.29 7.72
C SER A 229 13.67 9.19 6.70
N GLY A 230 13.02 9.57 5.61
CA GLY A 230 12.84 8.66 4.45
C GLY A 230 14.14 8.34 3.70
N LYS A 231 15.26 9.05 4.01
CA LYS A 231 16.55 8.84 3.35
C LYS A 231 17.23 7.59 3.91
N SER A 232 17.66 6.69 3.03
CA SER A 232 18.49 5.53 3.38
C SER A 232 19.95 5.94 3.62
N LEU A 233 20.62 5.24 4.54
CA LEU A 233 22.07 5.36 4.77
C LEU A 233 22.89 4.69 3.65
N VAL A 234 22.27 3.79 2.89
CA VAL A 234 22.89 2.96 1.87
C VAL A 234 22.07 3.04 0.58
N ASP A 235 22.69 2.70 -0.53
CA ASP A 235 21.98 2.43 -1.77
C ASP A 235 21.54 0.97 -1.79
N TRP A 236 20.24 0.74 -1.95
CA TRP A 236 19.65 -0.59 -2.05
C TRP A 236 19.67 -1.15 -3.46
N HIS A 237 20.04 -0.37 -4.46
CA HIS A 237 20.00 -0.75 -5.88
C HIS A 237 18.63 -1.32 -6.31
N TYR A 238 17.54 -0.67 -5.88
CA TYR A 238 16.19 -1.16 -6.17
C TYR A 238 15.86 -1.22 -7.65
N ASP A 239 16.37 -0.30 -8.44
CA ASP A 239 16.23 -0.30 -9.90
C ASP A 239 16.79 -1.58 -10.53
N GLU A 240 17.99 -2.02 -10.11
CA GLU A 240 18.60 -3.26 -10.57
C GLU A 240 17.88 -4.51 -10.02
N ILE A 241 17.52 -4.51 -8.72
CA ILE A 241 16.87 -5.65 -8.08
C ILE A 241 15.46 -5.85 -8.62
N TYR A 242 14.66 -4.78 -8.70
CA TYR A 242 13.29 -4.85 -9.21
C TYR A 242 13.28 -5.15 -10.72
N GLY A 243 14.24 -4.55 -11.47
CA GLY A 243 14.44 -4.86 -12.89
C GLY A 243 14.76 -6.34 -13.11
N MET A 244 15.67 -6.92 -12.34
CA MET A 244 16.01 -8.35 -12.40
C MET A 244 14.80 -9.26 -12.09
N ILE A 245 13.99 -8.90 -11.11
CA ILE A 245 12.78 -9.68 -10.75
C ILE A 245 11.80 -9.68 -11.92
N HIS A 246 11.50 -8.50 -12.47
CA HIS A 246 10.57 -8.37 -13.59
C HIS A 246 11.10 -8.98 -14.90
N GLU A 247 12.42 -8.99 -15.11
CA GLU A 247 13.06 -9.66 -16.25
C GLU A 247 12.91 -11.19 -16.14
N LEU A 248 13.23 -11.75 -14.97
CA LEU A 248 13.19 -13.20 -14.75
C LEU A 248 11.76 -13.74 -14.68
N GLN A 249 10.85 -13.01 -14.05
CA GLN A 249 9.44 -13.39 -13.92
C GLN A 249 8.53 -12.15 -14.06
N PRO A 250 8.13 -11.77 -15.28
CA PRO A 250 7.32 -10.56 -15.52
C PRO A 250 5.99 -10.52 -14.74
N GLN A 251 5.43 -11.68 -14.39
CA GLN A 251 4.20 -11.79 -13.60
C GLN A 251 4.44 -11.71 -12.07
N ALA A 252 5.69 -11.81 -11.60
CA ALA A 252 5.99 -11.74 -10.17
C ALA A 252 5.81 -10.30 -9.67
N LEU A 253 5.00 -10.15 -8.61
CA LEU A 253 4.69 -8.85 -8.03
C LEU A 253 5.70 -8.46 -6.95
N ILE A 254 6.06 -7.20 -6.92
CA ILE A 254 7.00 -6.66 -5.94
C ILE A 254 6.25 -5.75 -4.97
N GLY A 255 6.40 -6.03 -3.68
CA GLY A 255 6.02 -5.14 -2.60
C GLY A 255 7.14 -4.99 -1.59
N ASN A 256 7.20 -3.84 -0.93
CA ASN A 256 8.24 -3.55 0.05
C ASN A 256 7.68 -2.82 1.26
N ASN A 257 7.87 -3.38 2.45
CA ASN A 257 7.39 -2.85 3.73
C ASN A 257 8.31 -1.74 4.26
N HIS A 258 8.54 -0.71 3.47
CA HIS A 258 9.42 0.42 3.80
C HIS A 258 8.71 1.57 4.51
N HIS A 259 7.37 1.55 4.60
CA HIS A 259 6.52 2.60 5.19
C HIS A 259 6.66 3.99 4.51
N LEU A 260 6.92 3.98 3.21
CA LEU A 260 7.04 5.17 2.35
C LEU A 260 5.96 5.16 1.26
N GLY A 261 5.94 6.19 0.43
CA GLY A 261 5.24 6.16 -0.85
C GLY A 261 5.82 5.12 -1.80
N VAL A 262 5.13 4.87 -2.92
CA VAL A 262 5.56 3.89 -3.93
C VAL A 262 6.96 4.22 -4.46
N ILE A 263 7.84 3.24 -4.45
CA ILE A 263 9.13 3.28 -5.15
C ILE A 263 8.90 2.72 -6.58
N ASP A 264 9.59 3.28 -7.57
CA ASP A 264 9.44 2.84 -8.96
C ASP A 264 9.82 1.35 -9.11
N GLY A 265 8.98 0.61 -9.83
CA GLY A 265 9.12 -0.85 -9.95
C GLY A 265 8.29 -1.66 -8.96
N GLU A 266 7.65 -1.06 -7.96
CA GLU A 266 6.72 -1.77 -7.08
C GLU A 266 5.38 -2.04 -7.75
N ASP A 267 4.74 -3.13 -7.33
CA ASP A 267 3.48 -3.63 -7.89
C ASP A 267 2.30 -3.54 -6.91
N PHE A 268 2.58 -3.46 -5.61
CA PHE A 268 1.57 -3.24 -4.56
C PHE A 268 2.19 -2.53 -3.36
N GLN A 269 1.35 -1.79 -2.61
CA GLN A 269 1.73 -1.13 -1.36
C GLN A 269 1.26 -1.93 -0.16
N MET A 270 2.07 -1.90 0.90
CA MET A 270 1.85 -2.66 2.12
C MET A 270 1.61 -1.76 3.32
N PHE A 271 0.77 -2.27 4.25
CA PHE A 271 0.41 -1.61 5.50
C PHE A 271 0.47 -2.64 6.63
N GLU A 272 1.47 -2.50 7.49
CA GLU A 272 1.65 -3.42 8.61
C GLU A 272 0.77 -3.01 9.79
N LYS A 273 -0.14 -3.90 10.19
CA LYS A 273 -1.07 -3.73 11.33
C LYS A 273 -1.95 -2.46 11.28
N ASP A 274 -1.97 -1.78 10.14
CA ASP A 274 -2.78 -0.59 9.90
C ASP A 274 -3.61 -0.71 8.61
N LEU A 275 -4.78 -0.09 8.59
CA LEU A 275 -5.56 0.03 7.37
C LEU A 275 -5.00 1.19 6.50
N PRO A 276 -5.11 1.10 5.16
CA PRO A 276 -4.66 2.17 4.28
C PRO A 276 -5.21 3.55 4.69
N GLY A 277 -4.31 4.51 4.92
CA GLY A 277 -4.64 5.86 5.38
C GLY A 277 -4.93 6.00 6.87
N LYS A 278 -4.73 4.95 7.64
CA LYS A 278 -4.64 5.00 9.09
C LYS A 278 -3.17 4.94 9.51
N ASN A 279 -2.87 5.48 10.67
CA ASN A 279 -1.54 5.40 11.27
C ASN A 279 -1.71 5.23 12.78
N THR A 280 -2.28 4.09 13.18
CA THR A 280 -2.53 3.78 14.60
C THR A 280 -1.30 3.18 15.28
N THR A 281 -0.39 2.62 14.47
CA THR A 281 0.90 2.07 14.92
C THR A 281 1.97 3.15 15.12
N GLY A 282 1.83 4.29 14.45
CA GLY A 282 2.80 5.39 14.47
C GLY A 282 3.88 5.30 13.38
N TRP A 283 3.95 4.20 12.63
CA TRP A 283 4.89 4.02 11.51
C TRP A 283 4.21 3.73 10.16
N GLY A 284 2.88 3.82 10.10
CA GLY A 284 2.13 3.58 8.86
C GLY A 284 2.47 4.58 7.77
N THR A 285 2.32 4.16 6.51
CA THR A 285 2.47 5.04 5.34
C THR A 285 1.45 6.18 5.41
N PRO A 286 1.88 7.46 5.28
CA PRO A 286 0.96 8.59 5.28
C PRO A 286 -0.12 8.48 4.21
N ALA A 287 -1.32 8.96 4.52
CA ALA A 287 -2.48 8.81 3.64
C ALA A 287 -2.31 9.48 2.26
N ASP A 288 -1.55 10.55 2.18
CA ASP A 288 -1.20 11.28 0.96
C ASP A 288 -0.16 10.56 0.09
N GLN A 289 0.52 9.55 0.65
CA GLN A 289 1.49 8.71 -0.05
C GLN A 289 0.89 7.39 -0.56
N ILE A 290 -0.43 7.17 -0.39
CA ILE A 290 -1.11 6.02 -0.97
C ILE A 290 -1.23 6.22 -2.48
N GLY A 291 -0.57 5.33 -3.25
CA GLY A 291 -0.58 5.35 -4.71
C GLY A 291 -1.82 4.72 -5.33
N LYS A 292 -1.67 4.31 -6.60
CA LYS A 292 -2.74 3.64 -7.37
C LYS A 292 -2.55 2.13 -7.49
N LEU A 293 -1.50 1.61 -6.90
CA LEU A 293 -1.21 0.19 -6.90
C LEU A 293 -2.22 -0.58 -6.03
N PRO A 294 -2.39 -1.89 -6.23
CA PRO A 294 -3.06 -2.77 -5.29
C PRO A 294 -2.51 -2.59 -3.87
N LEU A 295 -3.35 -2.75 -2.87
CA LEU A 295 -3.01 -2.54 -1.47
C LEU A 295 -3.08 -3.87 -0.70
N GLU A 296 -2.19 -4.06 0.27
CA GLU A 296 -2.20 -5.19 1.18
C GLU A 296 -2.02 -4.73 2.62
N VAL A 297 -2.82 -5.29 3.52
CA VAL A 297 -2.68 -5.15 4.97
C VAL A 297 -2.24 -6.48 5.54
N CYS A 298 -1.21 -6.51 6.37
CA CYS A 298 -0.83 -7.71 7.11
C CYS A 298 -1.08 -7.57 8.61
N GLU A 299 -1.50 -8.67 9.24
CA GLU A 299 -1.83 -8.73 10.67
C GLU A 299 -1.60 -10.14 11.23
N THR A 300 -1.41 -10.25 12.53
CA THR A 300 -1.21 -11.52 13.26
C THR A 300 -2.50 -12.04 13.88
N ILE A 301 -2.59 -13.35 14.11
CA ILE A 301 -3.69 -13.95 14.90
C ILE A 301 -3.53 -13.60 16.38
N ASN A 302 -2.31 -13.61 16.88
CA ASN A 302 -1.91 -13.19 18.24
C ASN A 302 -1.12 -11.86 18.17
N GLY A 303 -0.08 -11.65 18.99
CA GLY A 303 0.76 -10.44 18.96
C GLY A 303 2.03 -10.60 18.12
N SER A 304 2.62 -11.81 18.12
CA SER A 304 3.90 -12.16 17.48
C SER A 304 3.71 -12.64 16.04
N TRP A 305 4.71 -12.41 15.18
CA TRP A 305 4.74 -12.99 13.84
C TRP A 305 5.22 -14.44 13.88
N GLY A 306 6.40 -14.71 14.46
CA GLY A 306 6.92 -16.03 14.69
C GLY A 306 6.25 -16.76 15.87
N PHE A 307 6.58 -18.03 16.04
CA PHE A 307 6.12 -18.84 17.17
C PHE A 307 6.60 -18.24 18.51
N ASN A 308 5.65 -17.99 19.43
CA ASN A 308 5.95 -17.45 20.76
C ASN A 308 5.09 -18.14 21.82
N LEU A 309 5.76 -18.80 22.77
CA LEU A 309 5.11 -19.56 23.85
C LEU A 309 4.38 -18.66 24.86
N GLN A 310 4.84 -17.42 25.03
CA GLN A 310 4.26 -16.46 25.98
C GLN A 310 3.06 -15.72 25.40
N ASP A 311 2.95 -15.66 24.08
CA ASP A 311 1.90 -14.91 23.39
C ASP A 311 0.63 -15.78 23.21
N ARG A 312 -0.14 -15.87 24.27
CA ARG A 312 -1.37 -16.69 24.35
C ARG A 312 -2.65 -15.91 24.03
N LYS A 313 -2.56 -14.62 23.76
CA LYS A 313 -3.73 -13.76 23.51
C LYS A 313 -4.08 -13.75 22.01
N HIS A 314 -4.94 -14.68 21.61
CA HIS A 314 -5.43 -14.76 20.23
C HIS A 314 -6.62 -13.82 20.01
N LYS A 315 -6.64 -13.18 18.84
CA LYS A 315 -7.80 -12.40 18.39
C LYS A 315 -9.00 -13.33 18.17
N SER A 316 -10.19 -12.85 18.57
CA SER A 316 -11.41 -13.65 18.38
C SER A 316 -11.76 -13.78 16.89
N LYS A 317 -12.55 -14.79 16.56
CA LYS A 317 -13.11 -14.99 15.21
C LYS A 317 -13.78 -13.72 14.67
N GLU A 318 -14.59 -13.07 15.50
CA GLU A 318 -15.29 -11.84 15.16
C GLU A 318 -14.29 -10.77 14.71
N LYS A 319 -13.24 -10.56 15.51
CA LYS A 319 -12.23 -9.56 15.23
C LYS A 319 -11.45 -9.85 13.95
N LEU A 320 -11.07 -11.09 13.71
CA LEU A 320 -10.33 -11.50 12.50
C LEU A 320 -11.19 -11.34 11.23
N ILE A 321 -12.48 -11.70 11.29
CA ILE A 321 -13.41 -11.48 10.19
C ILE A 321 -13.60 -9.98 9.94
N GLN A 322 -13.75 -9.17 11.00
CA GLN A 322 -13.88 -7.72 10.87
C GLN A 322 -12.59 -7.08 10.28
N TYR A 323 -11.40 -7.61 10.58
CA TYR A 323 -10.16 -7.17 9.90
C TYR A 323 -10.21 -7.43 8.39
N LEU A 324 -10.58 -8.64 7.98
CA LEU A 324 -10.73 -8.99 6.57
C LEU A 324 -11.75 -8.09 5.86
N VAL A 325 -12.90 -7.89 6.48
CA VAL A 325 -13.98 -7.04 5.94
C VAL A 325 -13.54 -5.58 5.85
N ASN A 326 -12.86 -5.08 6.88
CA ASN A 326 -12.31 -3.72 6.87
C ASN A 326 -11.25 -3.56 5.77
N ALA A 327 -10.31 -4.49 5.63
CA ALA A 327 -9.31 -4.45 4.57
C ALA A 327 -9.99 -4.36 3.19
N ALA A 328 -10.98 -5.22 2.90
CA ALA A 328 -11.74 -5.18 1.65
C ALA A 328 -12.48 -3.84 1.46
N GLY A 329 -13.08 -3.29 2.53
CA GLY A 329 -13.77 -1.99 2.51
C GLY A 329 -12.82 -0.80 2.27
N TYR A 330 -11.55 -0.92 2.65
CA TYR A 330 -10.49 0.04 2.32
C TYR A 330 -9.84 -0.22 0.94
N GLY A 331 -10.28 -1.27 0.22
CA GLY A 331 -9.77 -1.63 -1.09
C GLY A 331 -8.47 -2.44 -1.06
N SER A 332 -8.16 -3.06 0.07
CA SER A 332 -6.93 -3.79 0.34
C SER A 332 -7.17 -5.30 0.39
N ASN A 333 -6.11 -6.06 0.15
CA ASN A 333 -6.03 -7.46 0.54
C ASN A 333 -5.74 -7.56 2.04
N PHE A 334 -6.04 -8.71 2.62
CA PHE A 334 -5.70 -9.06 3.99
C PHE A 334 -4.76 -10.27 4.01
N LEU A 335 -3.57 -10.10 4.53
CA LEU A 335 -2.55 -11.13 4.70
C LEU A 335 -2.47 -11.50 6.18
N LEU A 336 -3.03 -12.65 6.56
CA LEU A 336 -3.14 -13.09 7.95
C LEU A 336 -2.04 -14.06 8.33
N ASN A 337 -1.27 -13.73 9.34
CA ASN A 337 -0.08 -14.45 9.75
C ASN A 337 -0.35 -15.66 10.66
N VAL A 338 0.43 -16.71 10.42
CA VAL A 338 0.64 -17.85 11.32
C VAL A 338 2.13 -18.02 11.62
N GLY A 339 2.46 -18.42 12.85
CA GLY A 339 3.82 -18.74 13.29
C GLY A 339 3.92 -20.24 13.59
N PRO A 340 4.39 -21.09 12.65
CA PRO A 340 4.54 -22.51 12.89
C PRO A 340 5.54 -22.83 14.00
N MET A 341 5.28 -23.90 14.72
CA MET A 341 6.16 -24.46 15.75
C MET A 341 7.46 -25.03 15.12
N PRO A 342 8.53 -25.22 15.88
CA PRO A 342 9.81 -25.71 15.36
C PRO A 342 9.74 -27.09 14.71
N ASN A 343 8.74 -27.92 15.08
CA ASN A 343 8.51 -29.20 14.44
C ASN A 343 7.79 -29.15 13.08
N GLY A 344 7.38 -27.94 12.63
CA GLY A 344 6.69 -27.73 11.36
C GLY A 344 5.17 -27.74 11.41
N LYS A 345 4.55 -27.90 12.58
CA LYS A 345 3.08 -27.81 12.70
C LYS A 345 2.61 -26.36 12.89
N ILE A 346 1.57 -25.97 12.17
CA ILE A 346 0.83 -24.75 12.48
C ILE A 346 0.04 -24.98 13.77
N GLN A 347 0.10 -24.04 14.70
CA GLN A 347 -0.55 -24.11 16.01
C GLN A 347 -2.06 -24.38 15.86
N GLU A 348 -2.61 -25.25 16.69
CA GLU A 348 -4.03 -25.68 16.63
C GLU A 348 -5.01 -24.50 16.71
N ASN A 349 -4.72 -23.51 17.57
CA ASN A 349 -5.53 -22.31 17.70
C ASN A 349 -5.53 -21.49 16.41
N HIS A 350 -4.40 -21.39 15.70
CA HIS A 350 -4.31 -20.74 14.40
C HIS A 350 -5.11 -21.51 13.34
N GLN A 351 -4.97 -22.84 13.28
CA GLN A 351 -5.75 -23.69 12.38
C GLN A 351 -7.27 -23.52 12.62
N LYS A 352 -7.70 -23.46 13.88
CA LYS A 352 -9.10 -23.24 14.25
C LYS A 352 -9.58 -21.88 13.73
N SER A 353 -8.84 -20.81 14.01
CA SER A 353 -9.19 -19.46 13.55
C SER A 353 -9.33 -19.38 12.03
N LEU A 354 -8.39 -20.00 11.29
CA LEU A 354 -8.44 -20.04 9.82
C LEU A 354 -9.66 -20.81 9.30
N LYS A 355 -9.99 -21.95 9.87
CA LYS A 355 -11.19 -22.74 9.50
C LYS A 355 -12.48 -21.98 9.79
N GLU A 356 -12.55 -21.21 10.88
CA GLU A 356 -13.69 -20.40 11.25
C GLU A 356 -13.91 -19.23 10.27
N ILE A 357 -12.81 -18.54 9.83
CA ILE A 357 -12.86 -17.53 8.78
C ILE A 357 -13.33 -18.15 7.46
N GLY A 358 -12.78 -19.31 7.09
CA GLY A 358 -13.17 -20.03 5.87
C GLY A 358 -14.65 -20.42 5.87
N SER A 359 -15.19 -20.81 7.01
CA SER A 359 -16.62 -21.12 7.17
C SER A 359 -17.50 -19.87 6.95
N TRP A 360 -17.05 -18.71 7.41
CA TRP A 360 -17.73 -17.44 7.16
C TRP A 360 -17.63 -17.05 5.67
N LEU A 361 -16.46 -17.17 5.06
CA LEU A 361 -16.23 -16.83 3.65
C LEU A 361 -17.01 -17.74 2.67
N LYS A 362 -17.23 -19.00 2.99
CA LYS A 362 -18.10 -19.89 2.20
C LYS A 362 -19.53 -19.30 2.06
N LYS A 363 -20.02 -18.56 3.06
CA LYS A 363 -21.35 -17.96 3.07
C LYS A 363 -21.36 -16.55 2.51
N TYR A 364 -20.34 -15.76 2.80
CA TYR A 364 -20.34 -14.31 2.54
C TYR A 364 -19.26 -13.84 1.54
N GLY A 365 -18.45 -14.74 1.00
CA GLY A 365 -17.31 -14.42 0.14
C GLY A 365 -17.67 -13.63 -1.12
N GLU A 366 -18.91 -13.70 -1.63
CA GLU A 366 -19.39 -12.84 -2.74
C GLU A 366 -19.21 -11.34 -2.42
N THR A 367 -19.29 -10.96 -1.16
CA THR A 367 -19.20 -9.57 -0.70
C THR A 367 -17.75 -9.10 -0.50
N ILE A 368 -16.77 -10.02 -0.64
CA ILE A 368 -15.34 -9.79 -0.43
C ILE A 368 -14.56 -10.00 -1.72
N TYR A 369 -14.61 -11.20 -2.31
CA TYR A 369 -13.78 -11.56 -3.46
C TYR A 369 -14.21 -10.86 -4.75
N GLY A 370 -13.22 -10.33 -5.48
CA GLY A 370 -13.45 -9.60 -6.71
C GLY A 370 -14.23 -8.31 -6.52
N THR A 371 -14.25 -7.77 -5.30
CA THR A 371 -14.83 -6.47 -5.00
C THR A 371 -13.78 -5.38 -5.03
N LYS A 372 -14.23 -4.15 -5.25
CA LYS A 372 -13.45 -2.93 -5.05
C LYS A 372 -13.96 -2.20 -3.82
N LYS A 373 -13.18 -1.26 -3.30
CA LYS A 373 -13.64 -0.31 -2.29
C LYS A 373 -15.00 0.25 -2.69
N GLY A 374 -15.96 0.17 -1.79
CA GLY A 374 -17.32 0.66 -2.06
C GLY A 374 -17.42 2.19 -2.08
N PRO A 375 -18.60 2.70 -2.49
CA PRO A 375 -18.84 4.13 -2.64
C PRO A 375 -19.00 4.92 -1.36
N ILE A 376 -19.19 4.23 -0.25
CA ILE A 376 -19.45 4.86 1.04
C ILE A 376 -18.15 4.91 1.81
N SER A 377 -17.78 6.10 2.29
CA SER A 377 -16.56 6.27 3.08
C SER A 377 -16.57 5.38 4.32
N PRO A 378 -15.51 4.62 4.58
CA PRO A 378 -15.44 3.75 5.74
C PRO A 378 -15.38 4.55 7.04
N ASN A 379 -15.97 4.01 8.09
CA ASN A 379 -15.89 4.53 9.46
C ASN A 379 -15.83 3.38 10.47
N ASN A 380 -15.82 3.70 11.77
CA ASN A 380 -15.72 2.67 12.82
C ASN A 380 -16.94 1.76 12.94
N ARG A 381 -18.08 2.12 12.32
CA ARG A 381 -19.33 1.35 12.41
C ARG A 381 -19.56 0.47 11.18
N PHE A 382 -19.09 0.92 10.01
CA PHE A 382 -19.32 0.19 8.77
C PHE A 382 -18.26 0.51 7.72
N VAL A 383 -18.11 -0.41 6.78
CA VAL A 383 -17.38 -0.24 5.53
C VAL A 383 -18.26 -0.66 4.36
N SER A 384 -17.83 -0.36 3.14
CA SER A 384 -18.55 -0.84 1.96
C SER A 384 -17.59 -1.42 0.90
N THR A 385 -18.06 -2.48 0.23
CA THR A 385 -17.44 -3.06 -0.95
C THR A 385 -18.39 -2.94 -2.15
N GLN A 386 -17.87 -3.04 -3.37
CA GLN A 386 -18.68 -2.97 -4.58
C GLN A 386 -18.24 -4.00 -5.61
N LYS A 387 -19.21 -4.70 -6.22
CA LYS A 387 -19.02 -5.60 -7.36
C LYS A 387 -20.08 -5.31 -8.42
N GLY A 388 -19.66 -4.72 -9.54
CA GLY A 388 -20.60 -4.24 -10.56
C GLY A 388 -21.64 -3.28 -10.00
N SER A 389 -22.92 -3.56 -10.21
CA SER A 389 -24.04 -2.76 -9.69
C SER A 389 -24.44 -3.06 -8.25
N LYS A 390 -23.77 -4.00 -7.60
CA LYS A 390 -24.04 -4.34 -6.20
C LYS A 390 -23.07 -3.61 -5.28
N VAL A 391 -23.61 -2.87 -4.31
CA VAL A 391 -22.85 -2.29 -3.20
C VAL A 391 -23.22 -3.07 -1.94
N PHE A 392 -22.22 -3.58 -1.25
CA PHE A 392 -22.38 -4.28 0.02
C PHE A 392 -21.92 -3.36 1.15
N ILE A 393 -22.81 -3.10 2.13
CA ILE A 393 -22.46 -2.40 3.36
C ILE A 393 -22.29 -3.47 4.42
N HIS A 394 -21.15 -3.45 5.07
CA HIS A 394 -20.77 -4.30 6.18
C HIS A 394 -20.89 -3.50 7.46
N LEU A 395 -21.93 -3.76 8.26
CA LEU A 395 -22.23 -3.03 9.49
C LEU A 395 -21.83 -3.88 10.71
N PHE A 396 -20.93 -3.35 11.54
CA PHE A 396 -20.38 -4.02 12.73
C PHE A 396 -21.20 -3.79 14.01
N ASP A 397 -22.24 -2.99 13.93
CA ASP A 397 -23.14 -2.66 15.05
C ASP A 397 -24.40 -3.56 15.01
N ASP A 398 -24.67 -4.27 16.09
CA ASP A 398 -25.80 -5.21 16.21
C ASP A 398 -27.07 -4.57 16.84
N LYS A 399 -27.04 -3.28 17.21
CA LYS A 399 -28.11 -2.59 17.92
C LYS A 399 -28.87 -1.56 17.08
N THR A 400 -28.24 -1.10 16.00
CA THR A 400 -28.78 -0.04 15.14
C THR A 400 -30.04 -0.52 14.40
N LYS A 401 -31.14 0.23 14.51
CA LYS A 401 -32.40 -0.03 13.77
C LYS A 401 -32.48 0.74 12.46
N PHE A 402 -31.75 1.83 12.32
CA PHE A 402 -31.69 2.65 11.12
C PHE A 402 -30.23 2.98 10.78
N LEU A 403 -29.88 2.82 9.51
CA LEU A 403 -28.58 3.23 8.98
C LEU A 403 -28.75 4.47 8.12
N HIS A 404 -28.09 5.57 8.50
CA HIS A 404 -28.02 6.77 7.69
C HIS A 404 -26.66 6.87 7.00
N ILE A 405 -26.68 7.16 5.70
CA ILE A 405 -25.51 7.33 4.83
C ILE A 405 -25.62 8.69 4.19
N GLU A 406 -24.72 9.57 4.54
CA GLU A 406 -24.60 10.88 3.92
C GLU A 406 -24.12 10.75 2.47
N ASP A 407 -24.58 11.64 1.61
CA ASP A 407 -24.12 11.78 0.21
C ASP A 407 -24.08 10.45 -0.59
N PHE A 408 -25.24 9.82 -0.77
CA PHE A 408 -25.39 8.63 -1.63
C PHE A 408 -25.99 9.01 -3.00
N PRO A 409 -25.17 9.35 -4.01
CA PRO A 409 -25.65 9.96 -5.26
C PRO A 409 -26.26 8.97 -6.25
N PHE A 410 -26.19 7.66 -5.97
CA PHE A 410 -26.59 6.61 -6.93
C PHE A 410 -28.09 6.39 -6.95
N GLN A 411 -28.61 5.97 -8.12
CA GLN A 411 -29.99 5.51 -8.26
C GLN A 411 -30.11 4.07 -7.77
N ILE A 412 -31.02 3.85 -6.81
CA ILE A 412 -31.24 2.57 -6.16
C ILE A 412 -32.38 1.84 -6.88
N LYS A 413 -32.16 0.56 -7.21
CA LYS A 413 -33.21 -0.34 -7.67
C LYS A 413 -33.99 -0.90 -6.46
N ASN A 414 -33.29 -1.51 -5.54
CA ASN A 414 -33.79 -1.99 -4.25
C ASN A 414 -32.64 -2.16 -3.25
N ILE A 415 -33.00 -2.34 -1.98
CA ILE A 415 -32.08 -2.69 -0.90
C ILE A 415 -32.59 -3.96 -0.24
N VAL A 416 -31.69 -4.91 0.00
CA VAL A 416 -32.03 -6.19 0.64
C VAL A 416 -31.03 -6.55 1.73
N GLY A 417 -31.47 -7.27 2.75
CA GLY A 417 -30.57 -7.97 3.64
C GLY A 417 -29.85 -9.08 2.88
N PHE A 418 -28.52 -9.12 2.90
CA PHE A 418 -27.75 -10.08 2.10
C PHE A 418 -28.09 -11.52 2.45
N GLU A 419 -28.19 -11.85 3.72
CA GLU A 419 -28.42 -13.22 4.21
C GLU A 419 -29.85 -13.71 3.95
N ASN A 420 -30.84 -12.92 4.37
CA ASN A 420 -32.26 -13.32 4.33
C ASN A 420 -33.00 -12.90 3.06
N LYS A 421 -32.35 -12.15 2.17
CA LYS A 421 -32.88 -11.58 0.91
C LYS A 421 -34.17 -10.73 1.10
N LYS A 422 -34.53 -10.35 2.34
CA LYS A 422 -35.70 -9.52 2.60
C LYS A 422 -35.47 -8.10 2.11
N VAL A 423 -36.45 -7.53 1.45
CA VAL A 423 -36.43 -6.13 1.00
C VAL A 423 -36.53 -5.22 2.23
N LEU A 424 -35.59 -4.27 2.31
CA LEU A 424 -35.53 -3.27 3.36
C LEU A 424 -36.15 -1.96 2.90
N GLY A 425 -36.88 -1.30 3.79
CA GLY A 425 -37.38 0.04 3.57
C GLY A 425 -36.24 1.06 3.54
N PHE A 426 -36.34 2.05 2.66
CA PHE A 426 -35.39 3.14 2.65
C PHE A 426 -36.02 4.46 2.20
N LYS A 427 -35.42 5.57 2.65
CA LYS A 427 -35.79 6.92 2.23
C LYS A 427 -34.54 7.65 1.75
N LYS A 428 -34.57 8.19 0.54
CA LYS A 428 -33.52 9.05 -0.01
C LYS A 428 -33.98 10.51 0.04
N SER A 429 -33.12 11.39 0.54
CA SER A 429 -33.38 12.83 0.64
C SER A 429 -32.11 13.61 0.20
N ARG A 430 -32.19 14.94 0.22
CA ARG A 430 -31.01 15.80 0.02
C ARG A 430 -29.91 15.60 1.07
N TYR A 431 -30.27 15.02 2.22
CA TYR A 431 -29.32 14.75 3.33
C TYR A 431 -28.70 13.36 3.27
N GLY A 432 -29.06 12.52 2.30
CA GLY A 432 -28.52 11.18 2.15
C GLY A 432 -29.59 10.08 2.07
N LEU A 433 -29.16 8.86 2.37
CA LEU A 433 -29.93 7.62 2.32
C LEU A 433 -30.12 7.09 3.74
N THR A 434 -31.37 6.91 4.17
CA THR A 434 -31.71 6.23 5.42
C THR A 434 -32.33 4.86 5.12
N ILE A 435 -31.82 3.80 5.74
CA ILE A 435 -32.25 2.40 5.54
C ILE A 435 -32.84 1.89 6.85
N ASP A 436 -34.03 1.29 6.80
CA ASP A 436 -34.66 0.60 7.92
C ASP A 436 -34.14 -0.83 8.02
N LEU A 437 -33.50 -1.15 9.14
CA LEU A 437 -32.88 -2.45 9.41
C LEU A 437 -33.76 -3.38 10.25
N SER A 438 -34.99 -3.00 10.57
CA SER A 438 -35.89 -3.76 11.46
C SER A 438 -36.17 -5.20 11.00
N LYS A 439 -36.07 -5.45 9.69
CA LYS A 439 -36.24 -6.79 9.08
C LYS A 439 -34.96 -7.65 9.08
N LEU A 440 -33.81 -7.12 9.55
CA LEU A 440 -32.57 -7.87 9.67
C LEU A 440 -32.47 -8.58 11.01
N LYS A 441 -32.00 -9.83 10.98
CA LYS A 441 -31.54 -10.51 12.20
C LYS A 441 -30.07 -10.11 12.40
N MET A 442 -29.85 -9.17 13.30
CA MET A 442 -28.54 -8.61 13.57
C MET A 442 -27.64 -9.61 14.32
N ASN A 443 -26.32 -9.53 14.06
CA ASN A 443 -25.29 -10.29 14.74
C ASN A 443 -24.07 -9.41 15.05
N LYS A 444 -23.16 -9.89 15.90
CA LYS A 444 -21.98 -9.14 16.38
C LYS A 444 -20.81 -9.13 15.39
N ILE A 445 -20.83 -9.94 14.35
CA ILE A 445 -19.69 -10.10 13.43
C ILE A 445 -19.80 -9.09 12.30
N ASP A 446 -20.87 -9.24 11.47
CA ASP A 446 -21.06 -8.43 10.27
C ASP A 446 -22.52 -8.55 9.81
N ASN A 447 -23.18 -7.43 9.62
CA ASN A 447 -24.55 -7.34 9.14
C ASN A 447 -24.54 -6.76 7.73
N ILE A 448 -24.72 -7.61 6.73
CA ILE A 448 -24.51 -7.24 5.34
C ILE A 448 -25.80 -6.77 4.69
N ILE A 449 -25.77 -5.54 4.20
CA ILE A 449 -26.85 -4.89 3.46
C ILE A 449 -26.43 -4.76 2.00
N GLN A 450 -27.19 -5.32 1.08
CA GLN A 450 -26.94 -5.23 -0.35
C GLN A 450 -27.82 -4.15 -0.97
N ILE A 451 -27.18 -3.14 -1.57
CA ILE A 451 -27.85 -2.12 -2.39
C ILE A 451 -27.64 -2.50 -3.85
N ASN A 452 -28.73 -2.73 -4.58
CA ASN A 452 -28.73 -2.94 -6.01
C ASN A 452 -28.95 -1.59 -6.71
N LEU A 453 -27.99 -1.18 -7.53
CA LEU A 453 -28.04 0.07 -8.29
C LEU A 453 -28.79 -0.15 -9.62
N LYS A 454 -29.46 0.89 -10.13
CA LYS A 454 -30.17 0.82 -11.43
C LYS A 454 -29.21 0.72 -12.62
N ASN A 455 -28.04 1.34 -12.55
CA ASN A 455 -27.04 1.36 -13.61
C ASN A 455 -25.68 0.89 -13.08
N ASN A 456 -24.90 0.20 -13.92
CA ASN A 456 -23.52 -0.24 -13.65
C ASN A 456 -22.50 0.92 -13.54
N LYS A 457 -22.93 2.15 -13.31
CA LYS A 457 -21.99 3.25 -13.10
C LYS A 457 -21.21 2.95 -11.83
N THR A 458 -20.10 2.22 -12.03
CA THR A 458 -19.02 2.15 -11.05
C THR A 458 -18.66 3.56 -10.63
N ALA A 459 -18.16 3.68 -9.43
CA ALA A 459 -17.65 4.91 -8.85
C ALA A 459 -16.69 5.74 -9.70
N ASN A 460 -16.22 5.20 -10.80
CA ASN A 460 -15.31 5.85 -11.74
C ASN A 460 -15.90 7.07 -12.47
N ASN A 461 -17.23 7.28 -12.40
CA ASN A 461 -17.91 8.44 -13.00
C ASN A 461 -18.33 9.52 -11.99
N LEU A 462 -17.83 9.48 -10.75
CA LEU A 462 -17.89 10.66 -9.90
C LEU A 462 -16.97 11.73 -10.48
N LYS A 463 -17.47 12.99 -10.51
CA LYS A 463 -16.73 14.16 -11.02
C LYS A 463 -15.26 14.06 -10.60
N LYS A 464 -14.35 13.94 -11.57
CA LYS A 464 -12.90 14.01 -11.32
C LYS A 464 -12.61 15.38 -10.71
N ILE A 465 -11.85 15.42 -9.64
CA ILE A 465 -11.36 16.66 -9.05
C ILE A 465 -9.92 16.84 -9.51
N THR A 466 -9.63 18.00 -10.04
CA THR A 466 -8.28 18.39 -10.43
C THR A 466 -7.67 19.15 -9.26
N ASN A 467 -6.53 18.68 -8.76
CA ASN A 467 -5.74 19.38 -7.75
C ASN A 467 -4.54 20.13 -8.34
N GLY A 468 -4.59 20.42 -9.65
CA GLY A 468 -3.56 21.14 -10.40
C GLY A 468 -2.49 20.26 -11.04
N TYR A 469 -2.18 19.09 -10.45
CA TYR A 469 -1.21 18.14 -10.98
C TYR A 469 -1.82 16.79 -11.38
N LEU A 470 -2.89 16.36 -10.70
CA LEU A 470 -3.50 15.04 -10.91
C LEU A 470 -5.02 15.14 -10.98
N ASN A 471 -5.60 14.47 -11.98
CA ASN A 471 -7.04 14.22 -12.05
C ASN A 471 -7.36 12.99 -11.20
N GLN A 472 -7.91 13.19 -10.00
CA GLN A 472 -8.27 12.10 -9.08
C GLN A 472 -9.79 11.98 -8.93
N ASN A 473 -10.26 10.77 -8.66
CA ASN A 473 -11.65 10.57 -8.26
C ASN A 473 -11.88 11.12 -6.86
N LYS A 474 -12.97 11.87 -6.65
CA LYS A 474 -13.35 12.46 -5.35
C LYS A 474 -13.27 11.48 -4.17
N ARG A 475 -13.40 10.19 -4.42
CA ARG A 475 -13.34 9.11 -3.41
C ARG A 475 -11.95 8.76 -2.91
N ASN A 476 -10.93 9.00 -3.73
CA ASN A 476 -9.54 8.69 -3.37
C ASN A 476 -8.88 9.87 -2.67
N ILE A 477 -9.65 10.97 -2.48
CA ILE A 477 -9.15 12.17 -1.84
C ILE A 477 -9.60 12.11 -0.38
N VAL A 478 -8.65 11.84 0.50
CA VAL A 478 -8.81 11.91 1.97
C VAL A 478 -8.81 13.37 2.45
N GLU A 479 -8.66 14.31 1.52
CA GLU A 479 -8.32 15.69 1.71
C GLU A 479 -9.53 16.61 1.62
N SER A 480 -9.45 17.78 2.24
CA SER A 480 -10.51 18.78 2.22
C SER A 480 -10.49 19.61 0.91
N ILE A 481 -11.05 19.04 -0.16
CA ILE A 481 -11.22 19.72 -1.45
C ILE A 481 -12.69 20.06 -1.68
N ALA A 482 -12.98 21.33 -1.98
CA ALA A 482 -14.30 21.77 -2.41
C ALA A 482 -14.28 22.13 -3.90
N THR A 483 -15.30 21.68 -4.64
CA THR A 483 -15.47 21.98 -6.07
C THR A 483 -16.73 22.83 -6.26
N VAL A 484 -16.63 23.86 -7.07
CA VAL A 484 -17.78 24.72 -7.44
C VAL A 484 -18.37 24.20 -8.75
N ASP A 485 -19.69 24.10 -8.80
CA ASP A 485 -20.43 23.88 -10.05
C ASP A 485 -20.58 25.23 -10.76
N VAL A 486 -19.72 25.47 -11.74
CA VAL A 486 -19.67 26.74 -12.46
C VAL A 486 -20.91 26.92 -13.33
N ASP A 487 -21.41 25.86 -13.97
CA ASP A 487 -22.61 25.92 -14.82
C ASP A 487 -23.87 26.27 -14.01
N GLU A 488 -23.93 25.85 -12.75
CA GLU A 488 -25.00 26.27 -11.83
C GLU A 488 -24.80 27.71 -11.33
N ALA A 489 -23.56 28.08 -11.06
CA ALA A 489 -23.22 29.42 -10.57
C ALA A 489 -23.52 30.52 -11.58
N ILE A 490 -23.27 30.29 -12.86
CA ILE A 490 -23.50 31.29 -13.94
C ILE A 490 -24.98 31.46 -14.33
N LYS A 491 -25.90 30.67 -13.76
CA LYS A 491 -27.36 30.90 -13.93
C LYS A 491 -27.84 32.16 -13.21
N THR A 492 -27.06 32.66 -12.25
CA THR A 492 -27.27 33.97 -11.62
C THR A 492 -26.38 35.01 -12.32
N PRO A 493 -26.80 36.29 -12.38
CA PRO A 493 -25.95 37.33 -12.93
C PRO A 493 -24.62 37.42 -12.17
N ILE A 494 -23.51 37.06 -12.81
CA ILE A 494 -22.16 37.10 -12.27
C ILE A 494 -21.30 37.90 -13.20
N THR A 495 -20.57 38.88 -12.65
CA THR A 495 -19.76 39.82 -13.43
C THR A 495 -18.29 39.36 -13.56
N ASN A 496 -17.82 38.54 -12.63
CA ASN A 496 -16.45 38.03 -12.65
C ASN A 496 -16.33 36.63 -11.96
N THR A 497 -15.22 35.95 -12.21
CA THR A 497 -14.95 34.58 -11.72
C THR A 497 -14.84 34.51 -10.19
N ILE A 498 -14.51 35.58 -9.50
CA ILE A 498 -14.39 35.62 -8.04
C ILE A 498 -15.78 35.45 -7.39
N GLU A 499 -16.82 36.00 -8.00
CA GLU A 499 -18.21 35.90 -7.52
C GLU A 499 -18.73 34.46 -7.60
N VAL A 500 -18.15 33.62 -8.47
CA VAL A 500 -18.46 32.19 -8.55
C VAL A 500 -18.15 31.46 -7.22
N LEU A 501 -17.18 31.95 -6.46
CA LEU A 501 -16.77 31.34 -5.17
C LEU A 501 -17.62 31.82 -4.00
N GLN A 502 -18.20 33.02 -4.10
CA GLN A 502 -18.87 33.69 -2.99
C GLN A 502 -20.11 32.90 -2.51
N GLY A 503 -20.12 32.53 -1.22
CA GLY A 503 -21.22 31.78 -0.59
C GLY A 503 -21.41 30.34 -1.05
N ARG A 504 -20.57 29.84 -1.98
CA ARG A 504 -20.69 28.48 -2.56
C ARG A 504 -19.63 27.48 -2.06
N VAL A 505 -18.60 27.97 -1.39
CA VAL A 505 -17.52 27.12 -0.86
C VAL A 505 -17.39 27.33 0.64
N SER A 506 -17.68 26.30 1.43
CA SER A 506 -17.53 26.40 2.90
C SER A 506 -16.08 26.73 3.26
N GLY A 507 -15.86 27.70 4.17
CA GLY A 507 -14.54 28.13 4.61
C GLY A 507 -13.76 28.98 3.59
N VAL A 508 -14.40 29.42 2.51
CA VAL A 508 -13.89 30.47 1.63
C VAL A 508 -14.69 31.75 1.90
N ASN A 509 -13.99 32.78 2.29
CA ASN A 509 -14.56 34.11 2.50
C ASN A 509 -14.09 35.05 1.39
N VAL A 510 -15.04 35.72 0.74
CA VAL A 510 -14.80 36.69 -0.31
C VAL A 510 -15.33 38.05 0.17
N VAL A 511 -14.44 38.96 0.46
CA VAL A 511 -14.79 40.30 0.95
C VAL A 511 -14.49 41.33 -0.13
N GLY A 512 -15.53 41.92 -0.69
CA GLY A 512 -15.39 43.08 -1.62
C GLY A 512 -15.02 44.34 -0.84
N SER A 513 -14.12 45.16 -1.40
CA SER A 513 -13.72 46.45 -0.77
C SER A 513 -14.76 47.55 -0.92
N GLY A 514 -15.82 47.34 -1.71
CA GLY A 514 -16.83 48.35 -2.01
C GLY A 514 -16.38 49.50 -2.94
N LEU A 515 -15.10 49.55 -3.31
CA LEU A 515 -14.57 50.58 -4.21
C LEU A 515 -14.56 50.06 -5.65
N PRO A 516 -15.05 50.84 -6.63
CA PRO A 516 -14.97 50.47 -8.04
C PRO A 516 -13.52 50.22 -8.48
N GLY A 517 -13.27 49.07 -9.11
CA GLY A 517 -11.95 48.69 -9.63
C GLY A 517 -11.00 47.97 -8.66
N SER A 518 -11.33 47.87 -7.37
CA SER A 518 -10.51 47.14 -6.41
C SER A 518 -10.79 45.62 -6.45
N SER A 519 -9.76 44.81 -6.18
CA SER A 519 -9.88 43.38 -6.09
C SER A 519 -10.45 42.95 -4.73
N PRO A 520 -11.43 42.02 -4.69
CA PRO A 520 -11.90 41.45 -3.45
C PRO A 520 -10.81 40.63 -2.79
N VAL A 521 -10.77 40.61 -1.47
CA VAL A 521 -9.89 39.78 -0.67
C VAL A 521 -10.52 38.39 -0.52
N ILE A 522 -9.79 37.36 -0.91
CA ILE A 522 -10.20 35.96 -0.75
C ILE A 522 -9.37 35.33 0.35
N THR A 523 -10.02 34.71 1.34
CA THR A 523 -9.34 33.92 2.38
C THR A 523 -9.91 32.53 2.44
N VAL A 524 -9.05 31.53 2.68
CA VAL A 524 -9.42 30.12 2.84
C VAL A 524 -9.14 29.71 4.28
N ARG A 525 -10.21 29.35 5.03
CA ARG A 525 -10.17 29.04 6.47
C ARG A 525 -9.73 30.20 7.37
N GLY A 526 -9.92 31.45 6.93
CA GLY A 526 -9.59 32.64 7.71
C GLY A 526 -8.15 33.10 7.58
N TYR A 527 -7.68 33.88 8.56
CA TYR A 527 -6.34 34.46 8.56
C TYR A 527 -5.39 33.52 9.33
N GLY A 528 -4.38 32.96 8.63
CA GLY A 528 -3.39 32.05 9.19
C GLY A 528 -2.07 32.72 9.58
N THR A 529 -1.80 33.93 9.06
CA THR A 529 -0.57 34.69 9.29
C THR A 529 -0.84 36.19 9.46
N THR A 530 0.12 36.92 10.03
CA THR A 530 0.06 38.40 10.15
C THR A 530 0.48 39.12 8.85
N ASN A 531 1.05 38.39 7.88
CA ASN A 531 1.57 38.99 6.65
C ASN A 531 0.59 38.82 5.48
N ASN A 532 0.84 37.85 4.58
CA ASN A 532 -0.01 37.61 3.40
C ASN A 532 -0.91 36.40 3.64
N ASN A 533 -2.24 36.58 3.55
CA ASN A 533 -3.23 35.53 3.71
C ASN A 533 -3.94 35.17 2.39
N ASN A 534 -3.46 35.68 1.26
CA ASN A 534 -4.02 35.30 -0.03
C ASN A 534 -3.77 33.84 -0.35
N PRO A 535 -4.75 33.12 -0.90
CA PRO A 535 -4.53 31.77 -1.41
C PRO A 535 -3.65 31.79 -2.66
N LEU A 536 -2.99 30.68 -2.96
CA LEU A 536 -2.32 30.47 -4.23
C LEU A 536 -3.38 30.19 -5.31
N TYR A 537 -3.26 30.83 -6.47
CA TYR A 537 -4.09 30.55 -7.63
C TYR A 537 -3.30 29.66 -8.61
N VAL A 538 -3.97 28.67 -9.17
CA VAL A 538 -3.40 27.77 -10.19
C VAL A 538 -4.38 27.72 -11.36
N ILE A 539 -4.03 28.38 -12.44
CA ILE A 539 -4.87 28.52 -13.63
C ILE A 539 -4.24 27.69 -14.75
N ASP A 540 -4.91 26.65 -15.18
CA ASP A 540 -4.43 25.67 -16.18
C ASP A 540 -3.01 25.16 -15.91
N GLY A 541 -2.67 25.00 -14.62
CA GLY A 541 -1.34 24.55 -14.16
C GLY A 541 -0.35 25.66 -13.86
N VAL A 542 -0.62 26.92 -14.26
CA VAL A 542 0.25 28.06 -13.98
C VAL A 542 -0.06 28.65 -12.61
N GLN A 543 0.97 28.78 -11.76
CA GLN A 543 0.84 29.28 -10.38
C GLN A 543 1.02 30.79 -10.32
N THR A 544 0.11 31.50 -9.63
CA THR A 544 0.18 32.93 -9.37
C THR A 544 -0.39 33.26 -7.99
N GLU A 545 0.10 34.33 -7.37
CA GLU A 545 -0.43 34.89 -6.12
C GLU A 545 -1.28 36.14 -6.34
N ASP A 546 -1.41 36.61 -7.59
CA ASP A 546 -2.18 37.79 -7.96
C ASP A 546 -3.68 37.43 -8.09
N PRO A 547 -4.56 37.97 -7.22
CA PRO A 547 -6.01 37.76 -7.30
C PRO A 547 -6.63 38.28 -8.60
N ASN A 548 -5.99 39.24 -9.28
CA ASN A 548 -6.49 39.79 -10.56
C ASN A 548 -6.43 38.75 -11.68
N SER A 549 -5.53 37.79 -11.60
CA SER A 549 -5.44 36.69 -12.56
C SER A 549 -6.76 35.91 -12.66
N LEU A 550 -7.47 35.76 -11.56
CA LEU A 550 -8.78 35.08 -11.52
C LEU A 550 -9.91 35.97 -12.05
N ARG A 551 -9.83 37.28 -11.79
CA ARG A 551 -10.82 38.26 -12.23
C ARG A 551 -10.89 38.40 -13.76
N ASN A 552 -9.74 38.23 -14.43
CA ASN A 552 -9.62 38.41 -15.88
C ASN A 552 -10.15 37.20 -16.69
N ILE A 553 -10.56 36.11 -16.04
CA ILE A 553 -11.13 34.93 -16.70
C ILE A 553 -12.65 35.10 -16.77
N ASN A 554 -13.21 34.98 -17.98
CA ASN A 554 -14.67 34.98 -18.14
C ASN A 554 -15.25 33.69 -17.46
N PRO A 555 -16.25 33.83 -16.57
CA PRO A 555 -16.87 32.67 -15.93
C PRO A 555 -17.37 31.58 -16.89
N LYS A 556 -17.80 31.98 -18.10
CA LYS A 556 -18.29 31.05 -19.15
C LYS A 556 -17.18 30.15 -19.74
N ASP A 557 -15.92 30.62 -19.66
CA ASP A 557 -14.76 29.89 -20.19
C ASP A 557 -14.17 28.90 -19.17
N ILE A 558 -14.76 28.83 -17.98
CA ILE A 558 -14.30 27.94 -16.92
C ILE A 558 -14.99 26.59 -17.03
N GLU A 559 -14.19 25.53 -17.11
CA GLU A 559 -14.67 24.16 -16.98
C GLU A 559 -14.92 23.82 -15.49
N LYS A 560 -14.00 24.28 -14.60
CA LYS A 560 -14.03 23.85 -13.20
C LYS A 560 -13.20 24.73 -12.28
N ILE A 561 -13.71 24.93 -11.04
CA ILE A 561 -12.95 25.51 -9.93
C ILE A 561 -12.90 24.51 -8.77
N SER A 562 -11.70 24.29 -8.23
CA SER A 562 -11.47 23.46 -7.03
C SER A 562 -10.71 24.26 -5.98
N VAL A 563 -11.13 24.19 -4.72
CA VAL A 563 -10.45 24.84 -3.60
C VAL A 563 -9.85 23.79 -2.70
N LEU A 564 -8.53 23.81 -2.60
CA LEU A 564 -7.72 22.89 -1.77
C LEU A 564 -7.47 23.54 -0.40
N LYS A 565 -7.70 22.79 0.68
CA LYS A 565 -7.64 23.31 2.05
C LYS A 565 -6.83 22.36 2.94
N GLY A 566 -6.00 22.93 3.83
CA GLY A 566 -5.18 22.15 4.75
C GLY A 566 -4.23 21.20 4.02
N THR A 567 -4.24 19.91 4.34
CA THR A 567 -3.35 18.90 3.76
C THR A 567 -3.43 18.81 2.23
N SER A 568 -4.59 19.07 1.62
CA SER A 568 -4.71 19.05 0.16
C SER A 568 -3.94 20.17 -0.55
N ALA A 569 -3.59 21.24 0.16
CA ALA A 569 -2.83 22.36 -0.37
C ALA A 569 -1.30 22.17 -0.23
N THR A 570 -0.83 21.20 0.56
CA THR A 570 0.60 20.99 0.83
C THR A 570 1.41 20.55 -0.39
N ILE A 571 0.76 20.00 -1.43
CA ILE A 571 1.40 19.68 -2.72
C ILE A 571 2.03 20.89 -3.39
N TYR A 572 1.60 22.11 -3.00
CA TYR A 572 2.16 23.38 -3.48
C TYR A 572 3.22 23.96 -2.53
N GLY A 573 3.67 23.18 -1.53
CA GLY A 573 4.66 23.59 -0.56
C GLY A 573 4.19 24.74 0.34
N SER A 574 5.11 25.58 0.77
CA SER A 574 4.81 26.78 1.62
C SER A 574 3.85 27.77 0.94
N ARG A 575 3.85 27.86 -0.38
CA ARG A 575 2.94 28.71 -1.15
C ARG A 575 1.47 28.30 -1.03
N GLY A 576 1.20 27.02 -0.73
CA GLY A 576 -0.15 26.50 -0.49
C GLY A 576 -0.66 26.67 0.94
N ALA A 577 0.12 27.23 1.87
CA ALA A 577 -0.21 27.30 3.30
C ALA A 577 -1.57 27.98 3.59
N ASN A 578 -1.92 29.02 2.81
CA ASN A 578 -3.18 29.77 2.91
C ASN A 578 -4.32 29.18 2.05
N GLY A 579 -4.16 27.94 1.57
CA GLY A 579 -5.08 27.30 0.63
C GLY A 579 -4.73 27.56 -0.83
N VAL A 580 -5.30 26.77 -1.74
CA VAL A 580 -5.06 26.87 -3.18
C VAL A 580 -6.38 26.87 -3.94
N ILE A 581 -6.54 27.79 -4.87
CA ILE A 581 -7.68 27.87 -5.79
C ILE A 581 -7.21 27.42 -7.16
N VAL A 582 -7.67 26.26 -7.60
CA VAL A 582 -7.33 25.68 -8.90
C VAL A 582 -8.46 25.93 -9.88
N VAL A 583 -8.15 26.58 -10.98
CA VAL A 583 -9.07 26.88 -12.09
C VAL A 583 -8.62 26.12 -13.32
N LYS A 584 -9.57 25.45 -13.97
CA LYS A 584 -9.38 24.82 -15.27
C LYS A 584 -10.33 25.48 -16.26
N THR A 585 -9.80 25.98 -17.35
CA THR A 585 -10.59 26.53 -18.46
C THR A 585 -11.05 25.43 -19.42
N LYS A 586 -12.03 25.73 -20.28
CA LYS A 586 -12.62 24.79 -21.26
C LYS A 586 -11.67 24.50 -22.41
#